data_ccfce825954a94543123aa225e570423
#
_entry.id   ccfce825954a94543123aa225e570423
#
_cell.length_a   1.000
_cell.length_b   1.000
_cell.length_c   1.000
_cell.angle_alpha   90.00
_cell.angle_beta   90.00
_cell.angle_gamma   90.00
#
_symmetry.space_group_name_H-M   'P 1'
#
loop_
_entity.id
_entity.type
_entity.pdbx_description
1 polymer ?
#
loop_
_entity_poly.entity_id
_entity_poly.type
_entity_poly.pdbx_seq_one_letter_code
_entity_poly.pdbx_strand_id
1 'polypeptide(L)'
;MVFGTKGGRPRDTTVIDREATLAAINAALKHLKENNGKLIDKPSLHTAIERYRNVVREAGLTGKYAPHSLRYAYSVDVMNLHMKNGFSKQEAQALASMDLGHGDGRGHYVARVYNKVE
;
A
#
# COMPACT_ATOMS: atom_id res chain seq x y z
N MET A 1 5.23 3.29 11.93
CA MET A 1 5.55 1.85 11.84
C MET A 1 4.27 1.06 11.62
N VAL A 2 4.31 0.06 10.77
CA VAL A 2 3.16 -0.77 10.43
C VAL A 2 3.31 -2.17 11.01
N PHE A 3 2.27 -2.66 11.69
CA PHE A 3 2.23 -3.99 12.28
C PHE A 3 1.17 -4.85 11.60
N GLY A 4 1.22 -6.16 11.79
CA GLY A 4 0.23 -7.09 11.26
C GLY A 4 0.34 -7.33 9.75
N THR A 5 1.49 -7.05 9.16
CA THR A 5 1.73 -7.32 7.75
C THR A 5 1.99 -8.80 7.51
N LYS A 6 1.90 -9.24 6.26
CA LYS A 6 2.24 -10.60 5.88
C LYS A 6 3.66 -10.91 6.34
N GLY A 7 3.85 -12.00 7.08
CA GLY A 7 5.11 -12.36 7.71
C GLY A 7 5.33 -11.72 9.08
N GLY A 8 4.41 -10.88 9.56
CA GLY A 8 4.46 -10.31 10.90
C GLY A 8 5.58 -9.31 11.15
N ARG A 9 6.24 -8.80 10.12
CA ARG A 9 7.35 -7.86 10.27
C ARG A 9 6.82 -6.42 10.38
N PRO A 10 7.15 -5.69 11.47
CA PRO A 10 6.92 -4.26 11.51
C PRO A 10 7.80 -3.56 10.47
N ARG A 11 7.29 -2.47 9.89
CA ARG A 11 8.05 -1.70 8.91
C ARG A 11 7.62 -0.24 8.93
N ASP A 12 8.51 0.62 8.49
CA ASP A 12 8.21 1.99 8.18
C ASP A 12 7.97 2.09 6.67
N THR A 13 6.95 2.83 6.28
CA THR A 13 6.56 2.97 4.88
C THR A 13 6.70 4.43 4.47
N THR A 14 7.39 4.67 3.36
CA THR A 14 7.60 6.02 2.83
C THR A 14 6.27 6.65 2.42
N VAL A 15 6.02 7.87 2.89
CA VAL A 15 4.85 8.66 2.50
C VAL A 15 5.25 9.56 1.33
N ILE A 16 4.63 9.35 0.17
CA ILE A 16 4.94 10.08 -1.06
C ILE A 16 4.27 11.45 -1.05
N ASP A 17 3.00 11.49 -0.69
CA ASP A 17 2.21 12.72 -0.61
C ASP A 17 1.62 12.85 0.80
N ARG A 18 2.25 13.73 1.59
CA ARG A 18 1.86 13.88 2.99
C ARG A 18 0.44 14.40 3.16
N GLU A 19 0.04 15.36 2.33
CA GLU A 19 -1.30 15.97 2.44
C GLU A 19 -2.39 14.95 2.10
N ALA A 20 -2.22 14.22 1.00
CA ALA A 20 -3.17 13.19 0.60
C ALA A 20 -3.26 12.08 1.65
N THR A 21 -2.12 11.67 2.21
CA THR A 21 -2.07 10.64 3.24
C THR A 21 -2.76 11.08 4.51
N LEU A 22 -2.51 12.31 4.98
CA LEU A 22 -3.17 12.85 6.16
C LEU A 22 -4.68 12.99 5.96
N ALA A 23 -5.12 13.42 4.78
CA ALA A 23 -6.54 13.50 4.45
C ALA A 23 -7.20 12.12 4.50
N ALA A 24 -6.55 11.10 3.95
CA ALA A 24 -7.04 9.73 3.97
C ALA A 24 -7.12 9.18 5.39
N ILE A 25 -6.10 9.42 6.22
CA ILE A 25 -6.08 8.99 7.62
C ILE A 25 -7.20 9.67 8.40
N ASN A 26 -7.40 10.97 8.22
CA ASN A 26 -8.46 11.72 8.92
C ASN A 26 -9.84 11.21 8.53
N ALA A 27 -10.07 10.92 7.25
CA ALA A 27 -11.32 10.33 6.78
C ALA A 27 -11.55 8.95 7.39
N ALA A 28 -10.51 8.12 7.46
CA ALA A 28 -10.59 6.79 8.08
C ALA A 28 -10.91 6.88 9.57
N LEU A 29 -10.25 7.80 10.30
CA LEU A 29 -10.48 8.00 11.73
C LEU A 29 -11.92 8.44 12.01
N LYS A 30 -12.46 9.32 11.19
CA LYS A 30 -13.87 9.73 11.31
C LYS A 30 -14.80 8.54 11.12
N HIS A 31 -14.54 7.71 10.12
CA HIS A 31 -15.31 6.49 9.86
C HIS A 31 -15.24 5.52 11.04
N LEU A 32 -14.06 5.36 11.64
CA LEU A 32 -13.87 4.49 12.80
C LEU A 32 -14.74 4.91 13.99
N LYS A 33 -14.89 6.20 14.24
CA LYS A 33 -15.74 6.69 15.32
C LYS A 33 -17.21 6.32 15.12
N GLU A 34 -17.65 6.26 13.87
CA GLU A 34 -19.04 5.94 13.51
C GLU A 34 -19.27 4.44 13.38
N ASN A 35 -18.22 3.63 13.40
CA ASN A 35 -18.27 2.19 13.06
C ASN A 35 -17.58 1.32 14.12
N ASN A 36 -17.79 1.63 15.40
CA ASN A 36 -17.27 0.85 16.55
C ASN A 36 -15.74 0.66 16.54
N GLY A 37 -15.00 1.64 16.03
CA GLY A 37 -13.54 1.60 16.00
C GLY A 37 -12.96 0.69 14.92
N LYS A 38 -13.76 0.29 13.93
CA LYS A 38 -13.34 -0.62 12.86
C LYS A 38 -13.60 -0.01 11.50
N LEU A 39 -12.73 -0.28 10.53
CA LEU A 39 -12.97 0.09 9.13
C LEU A 39 -14.12 -0.74 8.56
N ILE A 40 -14.17 -2.02 8.89
CA ILE A 40 -15.27 -2.93 8.54
C ILE A 40 -15.71 -3.64 9.82
N ASP A 41 -16.99 -3.46 10.19
CA ASP A 41 -17.56 -4.08 11.38
C ASP A 41 -18.62 -5.09 10.94
N LYS A 42 -18.22 -6.35 10.85
CA LYS A 42 -19.07 -7.48 10.46
C LYS A 42 -18.86 -8.66 11.42
N PRO A 43 -19.87 -9.52 11.59
CA PRO A 43 -19.81 -10.59 12.60
C PRO A 43 -18.85 -11.72 12.27
N SER A 44 -18.45 -11.90 11.01
CA SER A 44 -17.53 -12.96 10.62
C SER A 44 -16.52 -12.46 9.60
N LEU A 45 -15.40 -13.18 9.46
CA LEU A 45 -14.39 -12.87 8.45
C LEU A 45 -14.98 -12.97 7.04
N HIS A 46 -15.84 -13.96 6.80
CA HIS A 46 -16.47 -14.14 5.48
C HIS A 46 -17.29 -12.90 5.08
N THR A 47 -18.15 -12.40 5.96
CA THR A 47 -18.96 -11.21 5.68
C THR A 47 -18.11 -9.93 5.58
N ALA A 48 -17.02 -9.85 6.35
CA ALA A 48 -16.08 -8.74 6.26
C ALA A 48 -15.38 -8.71 4.90
N ILE A 49 -14.95 -9.87 4.40
CA ILE A 49 -14.31 -9.99 3.09
C ILE A 49 -15.31 -9.62 1.98
N GLU A 50 -16.55 -10.07 2.07
CA GLU A 50 -17.59 -9.71 1.10
C GLU A 50 -17.84 -8.20 1.09
N ARG A 51 -17.90 -7.57 2.26
CA ARG A 51 -18.07 -6.12 2.36
C ARG A 51 -16.89 -5.39 1.74
N TYR A 52 -15.67 -5.84 2.01
CA TYR A 52 -14.46 -5.28 1.41
C TYR A 52 -14.52 -5.36 -0.12
N ARG A 53 -14.86 -6.53 -0.65
CA ARG A 53 -14.96 -6.73 -2.10
C ARG A 53 -16.00 -5.81 -2.74
N ASN A 54 -17.15 -5.64 -2.09
CA ASN A 54 -18.19 -4.76 -2.58
C ASN A 54 -17.75 -3.29 -2.60
N VAL A 55 -17.09 -2.84 -1.53
CA VAL A 55 -16.57 -1.48 -1.43
C VAL A 55 -15.56 -1.18 -2.53
N VAL A 56 -14.59 -2.09 -2.74
CA VAL A 56 -13.57 -1.87 -3.78
C VAL A 56 -14.18 -1.92 -5.18
N ARG A 57 -15.19 -2.76 -5.40
CA ARG A 57 -15.91 -2.83 -6.67
C ARG A 57 -16.66 -1.53 -6.94
N GLU A 58 -17.38 -1.02 -5.95
CA GLU A 58 -18.11 0.25 -6.05
C GLU A 58 -17.18 1.42 -6.30
N ALA A 59 -15.95 1.35 -5.78
CA ALA A 59 -14.92 2.37 -6.01
C ALA A 59 -14.24 2.24 -7.37
N GLY A 60 -14.60 1.23 -8.18
CA GLY A 60 -14.01 1.02 -9.50
C GLY A 60 -12.71 0.24 -9.51
N LEU A 61 -12.31 -0.31 -8.37
CA LEU A 61 -11.05 -1.06 -8.25
C LEU A 61 -11.27 -2.52 -8.62
N THR A 62 -11.48 -2.77 -9.92
CA THR A 62 -11.74 -4.11 -10.48
C THR A 62 -10.82 -4.40 -11.64
N GLY A 63 -10.67 -5.68 -12.00
CA GLY A 63 -9.82 -6.12 -13.09
C GLY A 63 -8.38 -5.64 -12.92
N LYS A 64 -7.85 -4.94 -13.92
CA LYS A 64 -6.48 -4.39 -13.85
C LYS A 64 -6.33 -3.30 -12.79
N TYR A 65 -7.42 -2.76 -12.26
CA TYR A 65 -7.41 -1.75 -11.20
C TYR A 65 -7.70 -2.33 -9.81
N ALA A 66 -7.69 -3.65 -9.66
CA ALA A 66 -7.91 -4.31 -8.36
C ALA A 66 -6.90 -3.80 -7.31
N PRO A 67 -7.22 -3.90 -6.01
CA PRO A 67 -6.38 -3.29 -4.96
C PRO A 67 -4.91 -3.66 -5.02
N HIS A 68 -4.57 -4.87 -5.45
CA HIS A 68 -3.18 -5.30 -5.56
C HIS A 68 -2.39 -4.44 -6.57
N SER A 69 -3.05 -3.88 -7.59
CA SER A 69 -2.42 -3.00 -8.57
C SER A 69 -1.95 -1.68 -7.95
N LEU A 70 -2.55 -1.25 -6.85
CA LEU A 70 -2.11 -0.05 -6.11
C LEU A 70 -0.71 -0.23 -5.56
N ARG A 71 -0.34 -1.46 -5.24
CA ARG A 71 1.00 -1.81 -4.77
C ARG A 71 2.02 -1.60 -5.89
N TYR A 72 1.66 -1.92 -7.12
CA TYR A 72 2.51 -1.70 -8.30
C TYR A 72 2.70 -0.21 -8.57
N ALA A 73 1.61 0.56 -8.54
CA ALA A 73 1.68 2.00 -8.70
C ALA A 73 2.55 2.65 -7.63
N TYR A 74 2.39 2.24 -6.37
CA TYR A 74 3.22 2.69 -5.27
C TYR A 74 4.70 2.38 -5.51
N SER A 75 5.02 1.18 -6.02
CA SER A 75 6.41 0.80 -6.31
C SER A 75 7.06 1.75 -7.31
N VAL A 76 6.33 2.14 -8.34
CA VAL A 76 6.83 3.11 -9.34
C VAL A 76 7.04 4.48 -8.70
N ASP A 77 6.04 4.95 -7.96
CA ASP A 77 6.08 6.29 -7.35
C ASP A 77 7.19 6.40 -6.30
N VAL A 78 7.37 5.40 -5.46
CA VAL A 78 8.39 5.44 -4.42
C VAL A 78 9.80 5.31 -5.01
N MET A 79 9.97 4.52 -6.08
CA MET A 79 11.25 4.46 -6.77
C MET A 79 11.61 5.81 -7.38
N ASN A 80 10.65 6.47 -8.04
CA ASN A 80 10.86 7.77 -8.62
C ASN A 80 11.22 8.81 -7.55
N LEU A 81 10.57 8.75 -6.39
CA LEU A 81 10.86 9.63 -5.27
C LEU A 81 12.29 9.43 -4.77
N HIS A 82 12.72 8.20 -4.57
CA HIS A 82 14.07 7.89 -4.09
C HIS A 82 15.14 8.36 -5.11
N MET A 83 14.91 8.10 -6.40
CA MET A 83 15.83 8.56 -7.44
C MET A 83 15.89 10.08 -7.51
N LYS A 84 14.77 10.76 -7.32
CA LYS A 84 14.72 12.23 -7.25
C LYS A 84 15.53 12.75 -6.07
N ASN A 85 15.57 12.00 -4.97
CA ASN A 85 16.34 12.38 -3.77
C ASN A 85 17.81 11.99 -3.85
N GLY A 86 18.30 11.55 -5.00
CA GLY A 86 19.71 11.31 -5.23
C GLY A 86 20.16 9.86 -5.15
N PHE A 87 19.28 8.92 -4.90
CA PHE A 87 19.63 7.50 -4.88
C PHE A 87 19.76 6.95 -6.30
N SER A 88 20.67 5.99 -6.48
CA SER A 88 20.78 5.26 -7.74
C SER A 88 19.54 4.38 -7.95
N LYS A 89 19.33 3.91 -9.19
CA LYS A 89 18.24 3.01 -9.49
C LYS A 89 18.28 1.75 -8.61
N GLN A 90 19.46 1.18 -8.42
CA GLN A 90 19.66 -0.01 -7.60
C GLN A 90 19.34 0.27 -6.12
N GLU A 91 19.80 1.39 -5.60
CA GLU A 91 19.49 1.81 -4.23
C GLU A 91 17.98 2.05 -4.06
N ALA A 92 17.35 2.71 -5.04
CA ALA A 92 15.92 2.96 -5.02
C ALA A 92 15.11 1.66 -5.04
N GLN A 93 15.56 0.65 -5.77
CA GLN A 93 14.93 -0.69 -5.78
C GLN A 93 14.98 -1.33 -4.40
N ALA A 94 16.13 -1.27 -3.74
CA ALA A 94 16.29 -1.83 -2.38
C ALA A 94 15.39 -1.10 -1.38
N LEU A 95 15.38 0.23 -1.42
CA LEU A 95 14.54 1.04 -0.52
C LEU A 95 13.06 0.79 -0.76
N ALA A 96 12.62 0.71 -2.02
CA ALA A 96 11.22 0.40 -2.34
C ALA A 96 10.82 -0.99 -1.85
N SER A 97 11.73 -1.96 -1.95
CA SER A 97 11.51 -3.31 -1.44
C SER A 97 11.28 -3.30 0.08
N MET A 98 12.06 -2.51 0.81
CA MET A 98 11.87 -2.33 2.25
C MET A 98 10.54 -1.66 2.57
N ASP A 99 10.16 -0.63 1.82
CA ASP A 99 8.86 0.05 1.96
C ASP A 99 7.69 -0.93 1.79
N LEU A 100 7.84 -1.91 0.89
CA LEU A 100 6.84 -2.96 0.67
C LEU A 100 6.92 -4.10 1.69
N GLY A 101 7.90 -4.06 2.60
CA GLY A 101 8.06 -5.07 3.63
C GLY A 101 8.75 -6.35 3.17
N HIS A 102 9.48 -6.32 2.04
CA HIS A 102 10.16 -7.50 1.50
C HIS A 102 11.57 -7.72 2.06
N GLY A 103 12.21 -6.67 2.58
CA GLY A 103 13.63 -6.70 2.95
C GLY A 103 14.53 -6.44 1.74
N ASP A 104 15.81 -6.22 1.98
CA ASP A 104 16.76 -5.74 0.96
C ASP A 104 16.95 -6.69 -0.21
N GLY A 105 16.84 -8.00 0.03
CA GLY A 105 17.08 -9.03 -0.99
C GLY A 105 15.99 -9.14 -2.06
N ARG A 106 14.91 -8.37 -1.96
CA ARG A 106 13.77 -8.43 -2.88
C ARG A 106 13.74 -7.31 -3.91
N GLY A 107 14.88 -6.61 -4.09
CA GLY A 107 15.00 -5.55 -5.08
C GLY A 107 14.68 -6.00 -6.50
N HIS A 108 15.01 -7.24 -6.86
CA HIS A 108 14.69 -7.80 -8.17
C HIS A 108 13.18 -7.89 -8.42
N TYR A 109 12.41 -8.21 -7.40
CA TYR A 109 10.94 -8.22 -7.49
C TYR A 109 10.42 -6.81 -7.81
N VAL A 110 10.90 -5.81 -7.10
CA VAL A 110 10.50 -4.41 -7.32
C VAL A 110 10.90 -3.96 -8.72
N ALA A 111 12.08 -4.33 -9.19
CA ALA A 111 12.54 -4.00 -10.54
C ALA A 111 11.60 -4.56 -11.62
N ARG A 112 11.16 -5.80 -11.47
CA ARG A 112 10.21 -6.42 -12.41
C ARG A 112 8.87 -5.69 -12.42
N VAL A 113 8.35 -5.32 -11.26
CA VAL A 113 7.10 -4.58 -11.15
C VAL A 113 7.23 -3.19 -11.77
N TYR A 114 8.32 -2.49 -11.47
CA TYR A 114 8.61 -1.16 -12.01
C TYR A 114 8.65 -1.19 -13.54
N ASN A 115 9.39 -2.13 -14.10
CA ASN A 115 9.53 -2.25 -15.56
C ASN A 115 8.22 -2.65 -16.24
N LYS A 116 7.37 -3.40 -15.56
CA LYS A 116 6.08 -3.84 -16.09
C LYS A 116 5.05 -2.72 -16.15
N VAL A 117 5.07 -1.82 -15.18
CA VAL A 117 4.06 -0.76 -15.03
C VAL A 117 4.46 0.51 -15.78
N GLU A 118 5.74 0.77 -15.87
CA GLU A 118 6.29 1.92 -16.57
C GLU A 118 6.26 1.72 -18.09
#